data_73b968c0ecf3bde36a67883d7991adb6
#
_entry.id   73b968c0ecf3bde36a67883d7991adb6
#
_cell.length_a   1.000
_cell.length_b   1.000
_cell.length_c   1.000
_cell.angle_alpha   90.00
_cell.angle_beta   90.00
_cell.angle_gamma   90.00
#
_symmetry.space_group_name_H-M   'P 1'
#
loop_
_entity.id
_entity.type
_entity.pdbx_description
1 polymer ?
#
loop_
_entity_poly.entity_id
_entity_poly.type
_entity_poly.pdbx_seq_one_letter_code
_entity_poly.pdbx_strand_id
1 'polypeptide(L)'
;MRPLRYSINVTLDGCCDHRAMIPDEDLHRHAAETLAQADALLFGRVTYELMESGWRPMARTGVRPDWMADWMEPFAKTIDAARKYVVSSTLAHVDWNAEFLRGDLGEAVRRLKQQPGKGLYVGGARLPRALAELGLIDEYEF
;
A
#
# COMPACT_ATOMS: atom_id res chain seq x y z
N MET A 1 8.12 -18.37 6.41
CA MET A 1 7.01 -17.65 5.76
C MET A 1 7.13 -16.15 6.05
N ARG A 2 7.11 -15.33 5.02
CA ARG A 2 7.23 -13.88 5.25
C ARG A 2 5.92 -13.29 5.79
N PRO A 3 5.99 -12.32 6.72
CA PRO A 3 4.81 -11.74 7.32
C PRO A 3 4.05 -10.84 6.35
N LEU A 4 2.73 -10.75 6.54
CA LEU A 4 1.88 -9.76 5.92
C LEU A 4 1.52 -8.71 6.98
N ARG A 5 1.88 -7.46 6.72
CA ARG A 5 1.69 -6.34 7.62
C ARG A 5 0.62 -5.40 7.10
N TYR A 6 -0.15 -4.84 8.01
CA TYR A 6 -1.15 -3.82 7.71
C TYR A 6 -0.96 -2.63 8.64
N SER A 7 -0.90 -1.45 8.05
CA SER A 7 -0.84 -0.18 8.80
C SER A 7 -1.85 0.79 8.20
N ILE A 8 -2.53 1.54 9.05
CA ILE A 8 -3.46 2.59 8.63
C ILE A 8 -3.49 3.70 9.68
N ASN A 9 -3.56 4.94 9.22
CA ASN A 9 -3.75 6.08 10.08
C ASN A 9 -5.21 6.19 10.50
N VAL A 10 -5.44 6.31 11.81
CA VAL A 10 -6.79 6.48 12.36
C VAL A 10 -6.80 7.64 13.34
N THR A 11 -7.92 8.36 13.42
CA THR A 11 -8.16 9.33 14.47
C THR A 11 -8.50 8.61 15.78
N LEU A 12 -8.47 9.33 16.91
CA LEU A 12 -8.77 8.74 18.21
C LEU A 12 -10.19 8.15 18.30
N ASP A 13 -11.13 8.68 17.50
CA ASP A 13 -12.49 8.17 17.41
C ASP A 13 -12.67 7.10 16.31
N GLY A 14 -11.57 6.62 15.72
CA GLY A 14 -11.58 5.49 14.80
C GLY A 14 -11.81 5.83 13.32
N CYS A 15 -11.80 7.11 12.94
CA CYS A 15 -11.93 7.50 11.54
C CYS A 15 -10.65 7.22 10.76
N CYS A 16 -10.75 6.53 9.64
CA CYS A 16 -9.61 6.21 8.76
C CYS A 16 -9.67 6.93 7.42
N ASP A 17 -10.57 7.88 7.22
CA ASP A 17 -10.64 8.67 6.00
C ASP A 17 -9.40 9.58 5.92
N HIS A 18 -8.62 9.44 4.83
CA HIS A 18 -7.39 10.22 4.65
C HIS A 18 -7.63 11.73 4.65
N ARG A 19 -8.86 12.18 4.31
CA ARG A 19 -9.22 13.60 4.33
C ARG A 19 -9.37 14.17 5.74
N ALA A 20 -9.53 13.31 6.73
CA ALA A 20 -9.59 13.70 8.14
C ALA A 20 -8.20 13.85 8.79
N MET A 21 -7.13 13.51 8.05
CA MET A 21 -5.76 13.52 8.54
C MET A 21 -5.02 14.78 8.10
N ILE A 22 -4.21 15.32 8.99
CA ILE A 22 -3.27 16.39 8.66
C ILE A 22 -1.93 15.74 8.36
N PRO A 23 -1.34 15.93 7.17
CA PRO A 23 -0.04 15.37 6.86
C PRO A 23 1.04 15.87 7.81
N ASP A 24 1.89 14.98 8.26
CA ASP A 24 2.97 15.22 9.20
C ASP A 24 4.26 14.60 8.64
N GLU A 25 5.37 15.33 8.76
CA GLU A 25 6.66 14.88 8.21
C GLU A 25 7.13 13.59 8.86
N ASP A 26 7.02 13.46 10.17
CA ASP A 26 7.44 12.26 10.88
C ASP A 26 6.58 11.05 10.51
N LEU A 27 5.29 11.26 10.35
CA LEU A 27 4.36 10.22 9.93
C LEU A 27 4.69 9.73 8.51
N HIS A 28 4.98 10.65 7.59
CA HIS A 28 5.39 10.29 6.23
C HIS A 28 6.72 9.56 6.20
N ARG A 29 7.68 9.98 7.02
CA ARG A 29 8.96 9.30 7.14
C ARG A 29 8.76 7.86 7.62
N HIS A 30 7.96 7.67 8.65
CA HIS A 30 7.63 6.33 9.14
C HIS A 30 6.94 5.47 8.08
N ALA A 31 5.99 6.04 7.33
CA ALA A 31 5.32 5.33 6.24
C ALA A 31 6.31 4.91 5.14
N ALA A 32 7.22 5.80 4.74
CA ALA A 32 8.24 5.49 3.74
C ALA A 32 9.17 4.37 4.21
N GLU A 33 9.60 4.40 5.46
CA GLU A 33 10.45 3.36 6.06
C GLU A 33 9.72 2.02 6.12
N THR A 34 8.44 2.03 6.46
CA THR A 34 7.61 0.82 6.50
C THR A 34 7.49 0.20 5.12
N LEU A 35 7.20 1.00 4.09
CA LEU A 35 7.11 0.51 2.72
C LEU A 35 8.47 0.00 2.19
N ALA A 36 9.57 0.65 2.57
CA ALA A 36 10.90 0.23 2.15
C ALA A 36 11.31 -1.15 2.68
N GLN A 37 10.70 -1.59 3.78
CA GLN A 37 10.94 -2.92 4.35
C GLN A 37 10.07 -4.01 3.73
N ALA A 38 9.09 -3.65 2.90
CA ALA A 38 8.22 -4.61 2.22
C ALA A 38 8.83 -5.02 0.88
N ASP A 39 8.76 -6.30 0.56
CA ASP A 39 9.17 -6.83 -0.75
C ASP A 39 8.12 -6.54 -1.82
N ALA A 40 6.86 -6.42 -1.42
CA ALA A 40 5.76 -6.11 -2.31
C ALA A 40 4.60 -5.49 -1.52
N LEU A 41 3.80 -4.71 -2.23
CA LEU A 41 2.61 -4.06 -1.70
C LEU A 41 1.36 -4.71 -2.31
N LEU A 42 0.32 -4.90 -1.52
CA LEU A 42 -0.97 -5.42 -1.97
C LEU A 42 -2.03 -4.32 -1.88
N PHE A 43 -2.72 -4.09 -2.97
CA PHE A 43 -3.77 -3.05 -3.04
C PHE A 43 -5.03 -3.61 -3.70
N GLY A 44 -6.18 -3.13 -3.24
CA GLY A 44 -7.41 -3.19 -4.02
C GLY A 44 -7.43 -2.10 -5.09
N ARG A 45 -8.45 -2.11 -5.94
CA ARG A 45 -8.56 -1.17 -7.06
C ARG A 45 -8.53 0.30 -6.61
N VAL A 46 -9.38 0.66 -5.65
CA VAL A 46 -9.51 2.07 -5.23
C VAL A 46 -8.21 2.60 -4.65
N THR A 47 -7.57 1.82 -3.78
CA THR A 47 -6.29 2.21 -3.18
C THR A 47 -5.18 2.30 -4.23
N TYR A 48 -5.13 1.35 -5.17
CA TYR A 48 -4.16 1.39 -6.27
C TYR A 48 -4.32 2.66 -7.11
N GLU A 49 -5.54 2.97 -7.54
CA GLU A 49 -5.81 4.17 -8.34
C GLU A 49 -5.50 5.46 -7.58
N LEU A 50 -5.85 5.52 -6.29
CA LEU A 50 -5.57 6.67 -5.44
C LEU A 50 -4.06 6.90 -5.30
N MET A 51 -3.30 5.86 -5.00
CA MET A 51 -1.86 5.95 -4.83
C MET A 51 -1.15 6.26 -6.15
N GLU A 52 -1.59 5.66 -7.24
CA GLU A 52 -1.04 5.94 -8.56
C GLU A 52 -1.24 7.41 -8.94
N SER A 53 -2.45 7.92 -8.84
CA SER A 53 -2.76 9.30 -9.23
C SER A 53 -2.06 10.33 -8.36
N GLY A 54 -1.85 10.03 -7.08
CA GLY A 54 -1.22 10.94 -6.14
C GLY A 54 0.31 10.97 -6.23
N TRP A 55 0.96 9.82 -6.41
CA TRP A 55 2.40 9.71 -6.22
C TRP A 55 3.20 9.43 -7.49
N ARG A 56 2.63 8.70 -8.44
CA ARG A 56 3.34 8.31 -9.66
C ARG A 56 3.82 9.50 -10.50
N PRO A 57 2.99 10.53 -10.77
CA PRO A 57 3.42 11.65 -11.62
C PRO A 57 4.64 12.37 -11.07
N MET A 58 4.67 12.65 -9.76
CA MET A 58 5.81 13.30 -9.12
C MET A 58 7.06 12.43 -9.19
N ALA A 59 6.95 11.15 -8.88
CA ALA A 59 8.08 10.24 -8.91
C ALA A 59 8.71 10.11 -10.31
N ARG A 60 7.88 10.21 -11.35
CA ARG A 60 8.33 10.09 -12.76
C ARG A 60 8.84 11.39 -13.36
N THR A 61 8.26 12.53 -12.99
CA THR A 61 8.58 13.83 -13.58
C THR A 61 9.45 14.72 -12.71
N GLY A 62 9.47 14.47 -11.39
CA GLY A 62 10.11 15.34 -10.42
C GLY A 62 9.34 16.63 -10.11
N VAL A 63 8.19 16.83 -10.73
CA VAL A 63 7.36 18.02 -10.53
C VAL A 63 6.36 17.76 -9.42
N ARG A 64 6.49 18.51 -8.32
CA ARG A 64 5.58 18.39 -7.18
C ARG A 64 4.30 19.19 -7.43
N PRO A 65 3.11 18.59 -7.20
CA PRO A 65 1.87 19.35 -7.17
C PRO A 65 1.84 20.27 -5.93
N ASP A 66 0.98 21.28 -5.95
CA ASP A 66 0.91 22.30 -4.89
C ASP A 66 0.64 21.73 -3.49
N TRP A 67 -0.12 20.63 -3.40
CA TRP A 67 -0.43 20.00 -2.13
C TRP A 67 0.71 19.18 -1.53
N MET A 68 1.77 18.90 -2.33
CA MET A 68 2.86 18.00 -1.91
C MET A 68 4.04 18.80 -1.36
N ALA A 69 4.37 18.57 -0.10
CA ALA A 69 5.57 19.12 0.51
C ALA A 69 6.82 18.36 0.04
N ASP A 70 7.99 18.98 0.13
CA ASP A 70 9.26 18.38 -0.27
C ASP A 70 9.60 17.10 0.54
N TRP A 71 9.24 17.08 1.82
CA TRP A 71 9.47 15.92 2.68
C TRP A 71 8.57 14.71 2.35
N MET A 72 7.62 14.84 1.43
CA MET A 72 6.81 13.75 0.90
C MET A 72 7.51 13.00 -0.25
N GLU A 73 8.56 13.56 -0.84
CA GLU A 73 9.28 12.93 -1.97
C GLU A 73 9.81 11.53 -1.68
N PRO A 74 10.42 11.25 -0.52
CA PRO A 74 10.90 9.89 -0.24
C PRO A 74 9.80 8.84 -0.29
N PHE A 75 8.60 9.16 0.20
CA PHE A 75 7.45 8.27 0.10
C PHE A 75 7.05 8.03 -1.36
N ALA A 76 6.97 9.10 -2.16
CA ALA A 76 6.61 9.01 -3.58
C ALA A 76 7.59 8.10 -4.34
N LYS A 77 8.89 8.26 -4.11
CA LYS A 77 9.93 7.43 -4.74
C LYS A 77 9.87 5.98 -4.28
N THR A 78 9.64 5.75 -3.00
CA THR A 78 9.57 4.41 -2.42
C THR A 78 8.38 3.65 -2.97
N ILE A 79 7.20 4.26 -2.99
CA ILE A 79 6.00 3.58 -3.51
C ILE A 79 6.08 3.37 -5.03
N ASP A 80 6.70 4.29 -5.76
CA ASP A 80 6.88 4.15 -7.21
C ASP A 80 7.77 2.94 -7.54
N ALA A 81 8.86 2.76 -6.82
CA ALA A 81 9.80 1.67 -7.04
C ALA A 81 9.28 0.31 -6.54
N ALA A 82 8.36 0.29 -5.61
CA ALA A 82 7.89 -0.94 -4.98
C ALA A 82 7.11 -1.82 -5.97
N ARG A 83 7.32 -3.14 -5.86
CA ARG A 83 6.50 -4.12 -6.57
C ARG A 83 5.11 -4.16 -5.98
N LYS A 84 4.08 -4.25 -6.83
CA LYS A 84 2.69 -4.17 -6.41
C LYS A 84 1.89 -5.35 -6.95
N TYR A 85 0.98 -5.85 -6.13
CA TYR A 85 -0.05 -6.80 -6.53
C TYR A 85 -1.40 -6.15 -6.34
N VAL A 86 -2.25 -6.22 -7.36
CA VAL A 86 -3.57 -5.59 -7.35
C VAL A 86 -4.65 -6.64 -7.39
N VAL A 87 -5.55 -6.59 -6.40
CA VAL A 87 -6.73 -7.45 -6.33
C VAL A 87 -7.91 -6.68 -6.89
N SER A 88 -8.35 -7.06 -8.08
CA SER A 88 -9.50 -6.43 -8.73
C SER A 88 -10.13 -7.35 -9.76
N SER A 89 -11.46 -7.33 -9.84
CA SER A 89 -12.24 -8.00 -10.89
C SER A 89 -12.69 -7.04 -11.98
N THR A 90 -12.51 -5.74 -11.79
CA THR A 90 -13.05 -4.70 -12.68
C THR A 90 -11.98 -3.97 -13.49
N LEU A 91 -10.75 -3.86 -12.99
CA LEU A 91 -9.65 -3.26 -13.72
C LEU A 91 -9.20 -4.15 -14.87
N ALA A 92 -9.01 -3.55 -16.05
CA ALA A 92 -8.51 -4.25 -17.23
C ALA A 92 -6.99 -4.28 -17.30
N HIS A 93 -6.31 -3.26 -16.71
CA HIS A 93 -4.88 -3.07 -16.89
C HIS A 93 -4.25 -2.41 -15.66
N VAL A 94 -3.05 -2.87 -15.30
CA VAL A 94 -2.17 -2.23 -14.31
C VAL A 94 -0.74 -2.24 -14.84
N ASP A 95 0.00 -1.13 -14.67
CA ASP A 95 1.34 -0.99 -15.22
C ASP A 95 2.32 -0.23 -14.30
N TRP A 96 1.92 0.09 -13.09
CA TRP A 96 2.76 0.82 -12.14
C TRP A 96 3.61 -0.14 -11.30
N ASN A 97 4.57 -0.81 -11.96
CA ASN A 97 5.34 -1.91 -11.38
C ASN A 97 4.40 -2.90 -10.66
N ALA A 98 3.30 -3.24 -11.32
CA ALA A 98 2.18 -3.93 -10.73
C ALA A 98 1.71 -5.08 -11.62
N GLU A 99 1.19 -6.12 -10.99
CA GLU A 99 0.51 -7.22 -11.66
C GLU A 99 -0.76 -7.59 -10.87
N PHE A 100 -1.70 -8.22 -11.55
CA PHE A 100 -2.91 -8.69 -10.89
C PHE A 100 -2.65 -9.92 -10.04
N LEU A 101 -3.29 -9.96 -8.89
CA LEU A 101 -3.40 -11.16 -8.08
C LEU A 101 -4.76 -11.79 -8.37
N ARG A 102 -4.78 -12.87 -9.14
CA ARG A 102 -5.99 -13.52 -9.64
C ARG A 102 -6.30 -14.79 -8.90
N GLY A 103 -7.56 -15.27 -9.04
CA GLY A 103 -8.04 -16.51 -8.46
C GLY A 103 -8.52 -16.33 -7.03
N ASP A 104 -8.51 -17.42 -6.26
CA ASP A 104 -8.89 -17.37 -4.86
C ASP A 104 -7.93 -16.50 -4.05
N LEU A 105 -8.48 -15.52 -3.37
CA LEU A 105 -7.68 -14.52 -2.63
C LEU A 105 -6.80 -15.18 -1.55
N GLY A 106 -7.38 -16.05 -0.76
CA GLY A 106 -6.66 -16.72 0.33
C GLY A 106 -5.50 -17.56 -0.18
N GLU A 107 -5.71 -18.34 -1.22
CA GLU A 107 -4.65 -19.17 -1.81
C GLU A 107 -3.56 -18.34 -2.45
N ALA A 108 -3.93 -17.28 -3.18
CA ALA A 108 -2.98 -16.42 -3.84
C ALA A 108 -2.08 -15.70 -2.84
N VAL A 109 -2.64 -15.18 -1.76
CA VAL A 109 -1.86 -14.51 -0.71
C VAL A 109 -1.01 -15.50 0.08
N ARG A 110 -1.51 -16.69 0.37
CA ARG A 110 -0.70 -17.73 1.03
C ARG A 110 0.52 -18.09 0.19
N ARG A 111 0.37 -18.22 -1.12
CA ARG A 111 1.50 -18.48 -2.03
C ARG A 111 2.53 -17.35 -1.98
N LEU A 112 2.11 -16.09 -1.97
CA LEU A 112 3.02 -14.96 -1.81
C LEU A 112 3.76 -15.02 -0.48
N LYS A 113 3.09 -15.35 0.60
CA LYS A 113 3.70 -15.44 1.93
C LYS A 113 4.74 -16.55 2.02
N GLN A 114 4.61 -17.61 1.24
CA GLN A 114 5.55 -18.73 1.21
C GLN A 114 6.85 -18.40 0.48
N GLN A 115 6.87 -17.37 -0.35
CA GLN A 115 8.09 -16.94 -1.02
C GLN A 115 9.06 -16.29 -0.01
N PRO A 116 10.37 -16.47 -0.19
CA PRO A 116 11.35 -15.87 0.72
C PRO A 116 11.36 -14.35 0.59
N GLY A 117 11.66 -13.66 1.69
CA GLY A 117 11.75 -12.23 1.71
C GLY A 117 11.49 -11.65 3.09
N LYS A 118 11.53 -10.31 3.17
CA LYS A 118 11.37 -9.56 4.42
C LYS A 118 9.91 -9.46 4.87
N GLY A 119 8.98 -9.34 3.92
CA GLY A 119 7.58 -9.23 4.22
C GLY A 119 6.75 -8.57 3.13
N LEU A 120 5.45 -8.65 3.31
CA LEU A 120 4.45 -8.04 2.45
C LEU A 120 3.72 -6.95 3.25
N TYR A 121 3.20 -5.96 2.55
CA TYR A 121 2.40 -4.90 3.14
C TYR A 121 1.09 -4.78 2.37
N VAL A 122 -0.03 -4.64 3.09
CA VAL A 122 -1.33 -4.40 2.47
C VAL A 122 -1.83 -3.01 2.87
N GLY A 123 -2.30 -2.26 1.88
CA GLY A 123 -2.86 -0.93 2.09
C GLY A 123 -4.36 -0.87 1.82
N GLY A 124 -5.00 0.19 2.32
CA GLY A 124 -6.41 0.44 2.13
C GLY A 124 -7.28 -0.04 3.28
N ALA A 125 -8.54 -0.32 3.00
CA ALA A 125 -9.51 -0.73 4.02
C ALA A 125 -10.23 -2.04 3.67
N ARG A 126 -10.75 -2.16 2.45
CA ARG A 126 -11.55 -3.33 2.07
C ARG A 126 -10.72 -4.60 1.92
N LEU A 127 -9.59 -4.52 1.24
CA LEU A 127 -8.71 -5.66 1.06
C LEU A 127 -8.12 -6.13 2.39
N PRO A 128 -7.60 -5.26 3.26
CA PRO A 128 -7.15 -5.69 4.58
C PRO A 128 -8.24 -6.36 5.40
N ARG A 129 -9.47 -5.87 5.33
CA ARG A 129 -10.60 -6.50 6.03
C ARG A 129 -10.81 -7.94 5.55
N ALA A 130 -10.84 -8.15 4.24
CA ALA A 130 -11.00 -9.49 3.68
C ALA A 130 -9.86 -10.43 4.10
N LEU A 131 -8.62 -9.94 4.12
CA LEU A 131 -7.47 -10.71 4.55
C LEU A 131 -7.45 -10.99 6.05
N ALA A 132 -7.94 -10.05 6.85
CA ALA A 132 -8.09 -10.25 8.30
C ALA A 132 -9.12 -11.33 8.60
N GLU A 133 -10.24 -11.34 7.89
CA GLU A 133 -11.28 -12.38 8.02
C GLU A 133 -10.75 -13.76 7.67
N LEU A 134 -9.77 -13.85 6.76
CA LEU A 134 -9.09 -15.09 6.41
C LEU A 134 -7.93 -15.46 7.34
N GLY A 135 -7.63 -14.60 8.33
CA GLY A 135 -6.53 -14.84 9.27
C GLY A 135 -5.15 -14.72 8.65
N LEU A 136 -5.00 -13.94 7.59
CA LEU A 136 -3.74 -13.86 6.82
C LEU A 136 -2.84 -12.68 7.22
N ILE A 137 -3.34 -11.73 7.99
CA ILE A 137 -2.54 -10.58 8.46
C ILE A 137 -1.80 -10.97 9.74
N ASP A 138 -0.49 -10.80 9.75
CA ASP A 138 0.37 -11.18 10.88
C ASP A 138 0.63 -10.02 11.84
N GLU A 139 0.71 -8.80 11.31
CA GLU A 139 1.02 -7.60 12.11
C GLU A 139 0.09 -6.45 11.75
N TYR A 140 -0.36 -5.73 12.76
CA TYR A 140 -1.22 -4.55 12.63
C TYR A 140 -0.56 -3.36 13.32
N GLU A 141 -0.63 -2.19 12.67
CA GLU A 141 -0.18 -0.92 13.24
C GLU A 141 -1.24 0.17 12.97
N PHE A 142 -1.67 0.82 14.04
CA PHE A 142 -2.66 1.90 13.98
C PHE A 142 -2.10 3.21 14.55
#